data_d97e712faee8c2d785bd0e55d3f1ef6c
#
_entry.id   d97e712faee8c2d785bd0e55d3f1ef6c
#
_cell.length_a   1.000
_cell.length_b   1.000
_cell.length_c   1.000
_cell.angle_alpha   90.00
_cell.angle_beta   90.00
_cell.angle_gamma   90.00
#
_symmetry.space_group_name_H-M   'P 1'
#
loop_
_entity.id
_entity.type
_entity.pdbx_description
1 polymer ?
#
loop_
_entity_poly.entity_id
_entity_poly.type
_entity_poly.pdbx_seq_one_letter_code
_entity_poly.pdbx_strand_id
1 'polypeptide(L)'
;MRRFRVILAGAALLALAALVAFHWQAGRLERRIEARIVAEAAKLGAVARVEGVRVALWPPLRVSGLVVEKPGIGQVAVEEVSVRPRLLGRSGFGPFVRIAVGPTVVALAGDLEIQLNASAWDWDGRSTAELAEPTGGLRLRVVSEPDVRRLEVTAKELDIARLAGVRLEQSLLQPGLIDGELRGEERVADRSLDARFRVRAAFGECSGTAQLSRSASPPRIELGIELDRLDFARLFSALGIERPFGSDALGSLHAAVAASGPLDHPAEVAVTQQLDFVPPAKLPATLLRLRGDFVHNATAPDGSNVRIDVSPGSPDFVARADVPPLFVRTLLLAEDSAFFTHRGLDLGELPKALAANWAKGGAVRGASTITQQLAKNLFLSREKSLKRKLQELALAFLLEAALGKERILEIYLNVIEWGPQLYGLRPAARHYFGKEPGALTPKEMAFLVVMIPGPVKYQRSFNEGALSAGLEPLVVNLLAKLRSVDALSEDEYQAALAETLAFRRADALPPAEP
;
A
#
# COMPACT_ATOMS: atom_id res chain seq x y z
N MET A 1 -49.20 -57.57 19.26
CA MET A 1 -48.05 -57.39 18.31
C MET A 1 -48.43 -56.72 16.97
N ARG A 2 -49.57 -57.04 16.32
CA ARG A 2 -49.96 -56.45 15.03
C ARG A 2 -50.19 -54.90 15.12
N ARG A 3 -50.86 -54.41 16.15
CA ARG A 3 -51.12 -52.93 16.34
C ARG A 3 -49.85 -52.14 16.58
N PHE A 4 -48.83 -52.71 17.24
CA PHE A 4 -47.57 -52.04 17.50
C PHE A 4 -46.72 -51.88 16.22
N ARG A 5 -46.78 -52.86 15.30
CA ARG A 5 -46.11 -52.80 13.99
C ARG A 5 -46.73 -51.75 13.05
N VAL A 6 -48.08 -51.56 13.13
CA VAL A 6 -48.78 -50.52 12.34
C VAL A 6 -48.43 -49.11 12.83
N ILE A 7 -48.33 -48.91 14.16
CA ILE A 7 -47.93 -47.64 14.75
C ILE A 7 -46.47 -47.31 14.41
N LEU A 8 -45.57 -48.29 14.50
CA LEU A 8 -44.17 -48.14 14.11
C LEU A 8 -44.01 -47.82 12.61
N ALA A 9 -44.77 -48.49 11.74
CA ALA A 9 -44.75 -48.25 10.31
C ALA A 9 -45.31 -46.85 9.97
N GLY A 10 -46.40 -46.40 10.66
CA GLY A 10 -46.95 -45.08 10.53
C GLY A 10 -45.98 -43.98 11.00
N ALA A 11 -45.32 -44.18 12.13
CA ALA A 11 -44.27 -43.25 12.63
C ALA A 11 -43.06 -43.21 11.69
N ALA A 12 -42.63 -44.33 11.12
CA ALA A 12 -41.57 -44.38 10.14
C ALA A 12 -41.89 -43.64 8.83
N LEU A 13 -43.17 -43.78 8.35
CA LEU A 13 -43.66 -43.05 7.18
C LEU A 13 -43.76 -41.55 7.43
N LEU A 14 -44.22 -41.14 8.61
CA LEU A 14 -44.23 -39.71 9.00
C LEU A 14 -42.84 -39.14 9.13
N ALA A 15 -41.89 -39.89 9.70
CA ALA A 15 -40.50 -39.49 9.79
C ALA A 15 -39.85 -39.37 8.39
N LEU A 16 -40.16 -40.30 7.48
CA LEU A 16 -39.68 -40.26 6.11
C LEU A 16 -40.28 -39.07 5.33
N ALA A 17 -41.59 -38.81 5.49
CA ALA A 17 -42.25 -37.66 4.88
C ALA A 17 -41.68 -36.32 5.42
N ALA A 18 -41.42 -36.24 6.72
CA ALA A 18 -40.77 -35.08 7.33
C ALA A 18 -39.34 -34.90 6.82
N LEU A 19 -38.59 -35.98 6.65
CA LEU A 19 -37.23 -35.95 6.05
C LEU A 19 -37.27 -35.50 4.59
N VAL A 20 -38.18 -35.98 3.79
CA VAL A 20 -38.40 -35.58 2.39
C VAL A 20 -38.80 -34.11 2.28
N ALA A 21 -39.76 -33.67 3.12
CA ALA A 21 -40.16 -32.26 3.17
C ALA A 21 -39.02 -31.34 3.63
N PHE A 22 -38.23 -31.78 4.61
CA PHE A 22 -37.04 -31.08 5.06
C PHE A 22 -36.02 -30.95 3.92
N HIS A 23 -35.74 -32.07 3.24
CA HIS A 23 -34.77 -32.07 2.13
C HIS A 23 -35.22 -31.18 0.97
N TRP A 24 -36.52 -31.15 0.67
CA TRP A 24 -37.07 -30.29 -0.38
C TRP A 24 -37.07 -28.80 0.00
N GLN A 25 -37.30 -28.46 1.27
CA GLN A 25 -37.18 -27.08 1.77
C GLN A 25 -35.72 -26.65 1.92
N ALA A 26 -34.80 -27.56 2.29
CA ALA A 26 -33.40 -27.28 2.44
C ALA A 26 -32.77 -26.71 1.15
N GLY A 27 -33.04 -27.33 0.00
CA GLY A 27 -32.48 -26.85 -1.28
C GLY A 27 -33.04 -25.49 -1.73
N ARG A 28 -34.22 -25.08 -1.27
CA ARG A 28 -34.73 -23.70 -1.48
C ARG A 28 -34.04 -22.70 -0.56
N LEU A 29 -33.77 -23.10 0.68
CA LEU A 29 -33.10 -22.27 1.67
C LEU A 29 -31.64 -22.09 1.32
N GLU A 30 -30.96 -23.13 0.84
CA GLU A 30 -29.58 -23.10 0.35
C GLU A 30 -29.39 -22.02 -0.74
N ARG A 31 -30.22 -22.06 -1.79
CA ARG A 31 -30.18 -21.05 -2.87
C ARG A 31 -30.49 -19.63 -2.40
N ARG A 32 -31.39 -19.47 -1.40
CA ARG A 32 -31.70 -18.15 -0.83
C ARG A 32 -30.53 -17.61 -0.02
N ILE A 33 -29.82 -18.46 0.73
CA ILE A 33 -28.66 -18.07 1.52
C ILE A 33 -27.52 -17.68 0.57
N GLU A 34 -27.25 -18.48 -0.44
CA GLU A 34 -26.24 -18.19 -1.46
C GLU A 34 -26.50 -16.83 -2.14
N ALA A 35 -27.72 -16.64 -2.65
CA ALA A 35 -28.14 -15.39 -3.29
C ALA A 35 -28.00 -14.18 -2.35
N ARG A 36 -28.28 -14.37 -1.05
CA ARG A 36 -28.15 -13.30 -0.06
C ARG A 36 -26.70 -12.96 0.24
N ILE A 37 -25.82 -13.94 0.31
CA ILE A 37 -24.37 -13.73 0.47
C ILE A 37 -23.84 -12.87 -0.69
N VAL A 38 -24.18 -13.24 -1.93
CA VAL A 38 -23.77 -12.50 -3.13
C VAL A 38 -24.34 -11.08 -3.13
N ALA A 39 -25.62 -10.92 -2.77
CA ALA A 39 -26.27 -9.62 -2.73
C ALA A 39 -25.70 -8.69 -1.63
N GLU A 40 -25.35 -9.22 -0.46
CA GLU A 40 -24.71 -8.41 0.60
C GLU A 40 -23.28 -8.01 0.22
N ALA A 41 -22.52 -8.89 -0.41
CA ALA A 41 -21.19 -8.55 -0.93
C ALA A 41 -21.26 -7.44 -2.00
N ALA A 42 -22.25 -7.52 -2.92
CA ALA A 42 -22.44 -6.50 -3.95
C ALA A 42 -22.75 -5.11 -3.37
N LYS A 43 -23.49 -5.02 -2.25
CA LYS A 43 -23.73 -3.74 -1.56
C LYS A 43 -22.45 -3.09 -1.03
N LEU A 44 -21.42 -3.89 -0.77
CA LEU A 44 -20.08 -3.43 -0.33
C LEU A 44 -19.13 -3.18 -1.50
N GLY A 45 -19.62 -3.30 -2.74
CA GLY A 45 -18.79 -3.20 -3.95
C GLY A 45 -17.82 -4.37 -4.12
N ALA A 46 -18.18 -5.55 -3.57
CA ALA A 46 -17.40 -6.77 -3.66
C ALA A 46 -18.15 -7.87 -4.44
N VAL A 47 -17.41 -8.84 -4.98
CA VAL A 47 -17.93 -10.02 -5.64
C VAL A 47 -17.75 -11.20 -4.72
N ALA A 48 -18.84 -11.90 -4.38
CA ALA A 48 -18.78 -13.15 -3.62
C ALA A 48 -19.02 -14.36 -4.53
N ARG A 49 -18.24 -15.41 -4.30
CA ARG A 49 -18.41 -16.74 -4.89
C ARG A 49 -18.50 -17.77 -3.77
N VAL A 50 -19.37 -18.75 -3.92
CA VAL A 50 -19.58 -19.81 -2.93
C VAL A 50 -19.56 -21.13 -3.69
N GLU A 51 -18.77 -22.12 -3.25
CA GLU A 51 -18.74 -23.45 -3.86
C GLU A 51 -19.98 -24.26 -3.49
N GLY A 52 -20.49 -24.06 -2.28
CA GLY A 52 -21.70 -24.74 -1.86
C GLY A 52 -22.29 -24.23 -0.53
N VAL A 53 -23.61 -24.29 -0.45
CA VAL A 53 -24.36 -24.06 0.79
C VAL A 53 -25.12 -25.33 1.10
N ARG A 54 -24.97 -25.86 2.30
CA ARG A 54 -25.72 -27.03 2.79
C ARG A 54 -26.52 -26.69 4.03
N VAL A 55 -27.79 -27.04 3.99
CA VAL A 55 -28.69 -27.03 5.16
C VAL A 55 -28.94 -28.47 5.54
N ALA A 56 -28.55 -28.86 6.75
CA ALA A 56 -28.65 -30.20 7.27
C ALA A 56 -29.22 -30.21 8.69
N LEU A 57 -29.52 -31.40 9.21
CA LEU A 57 -29.94 -31.54 10.60
C LEU A 57 -28.80 -31.20 11.56
N TRP A 58 -27.55 -31.50 11.16
CA TRP A 58 -26.38 -31.16 11.95
C TRP A 58 -25.09 -31.18 11.11
N PRO A 59 -24.28 -30.08 11.10
CA PRO A 59 -24.66 -28.71 11.55
C PRO A 59 -25.76 -28.15 10.66
N PRO A 60 -26.67 -27.31 11.21
CA PRO A 60 -27.84 -26.83 10.47
C PRO A 60 -27.50 -25.96 9.25
N LEU A 61 -26.36 -25.31 9.22
CA LEU A 61 -25.90 -24.55 8.06
C LEU A 61 -24.40 -24.73 7.89
N ARG A 62 -24.00 -25.03 6.65
CA ARG A 62 -22.59 -25.07 6.23
C ARG A 62 -22.45 -24.34 4.90
N VAL A 63 -21.48 -23.45 4.81
CA VAL A 63 -21.06 -22.76 3.59
C VAL A 63 -19.62 -23.14 3.30
N SER A 64 -19.33 -23.70 2.13
CA SER A 64 -18.00 -24.12 1.71
C SER A 64 -17.48 -23.27 0.56
N GLY A 65 -16.16 -23.06 0.52
CA GLY A 65 -15.47 -22.32 -0.55
C GLY A 65 -15.98 -20.91 -0.73
N LEU A 66 -16.18 -20.15 0.37
CA LEU A 66 -16.58 -18.74 0.29
C LEU A 66 -15.40 -17.87 -0.08
N VAL A 67 -15.47 -17.23 -1.25
CA VAL A 67 -14.49 -16.24 -1.70
C VAL A 67 -15.19 -14.91 -1.89
N VAL A 68 -14.67 -13.87 -1.26
CA VAL A 68 -15.14 -12.48 -1.41
C VAL A 68 -13.98 -11.64 -1.92
N GLU A 69 -14.13 -11.07 -3.10
CA GLU A 69 -13.13 -10.26 -3.77
C GLU A 69 -13.63 -8.82 -3.90
N LYS A 70 -12.81 -7.85 -3.50
CA LYS A 70 -13.07 -6.44 -3.74
C LYS A 70 -11.98 -5.88 -4.63
N PRO A 71 -12.32 -5.47 -5.88
CA PRO A 71 -11.35 -4.98 -6.85
C PRO A 71 -10.48 -3.84 -6.28
N GLY A 72 -9.16 -3.94 -6.47
CA GLY A 72 -8.19 -2.95 -6.00
C GLY A 72 -7.88 -2.97 -4.49
N ILE A 73 -8.55 -3.82 -3.70
CA ILE A 73 -8.30 -3.95 -2.26
C ILE A 73 -7.76 -5.33 -1.92
N GLY A 74 -8.40 -6.40 -2.41
CA GLY A 74 -7.97 -7.76 -2.11
C GLY A 74 -9.12 -8.77 -2.09
N GLN A 75 -8.79 -9.97 -1.62
CA GLN A 75 -9.66 -11.14 -1.59
C GLN A 75 -9.64 -11.78 -0.21
N VAL A 76 -10.78 -12.28 0.25
CA VAL A 76 -10.91 -13.14 1.43
C VAL A 76 -11.47 -14.48 0.98
N ALA A 77 -10.72 -15.55 1.21
CA ALA A 77 -11.13 -16.92 0.94
C ALA A 77 -11.30 -17.69 2.25
N VAL A 78 -12.46 -18.29 2.46
CA VAL A 78 -12.80 -19.08 3.64
C VAL A 78 -13.13 -20.49 3.19
N GLU A 79 -12.43 -21.48 3.73
CA GLU A 79 -12.63 -22.88 3.35
C GLU A 79 -14.04 -23.38 3.73
N GLU A 80 -14.46 -23.14 4.95
CA GLU A 80 -15.78 -23.55 5.45
C GLU A 80 -16.30 -22.59 6.53
N VAL A 81 -17.59 -22.27 6.48
CA VAL A 81 -18.32 -21.62 7.58
C VAL A 81 -19.46 -22.56 8.02
N SER A 82 -19.51 -22.91 9.30
CA SER A 82 -20.60 -23.71 9.84
C SER A 82 -21.30 -23.00 11.00
N VAL A 83 -22.62 -23.10 11.04
CA VAL A 83 -23.47 -22.48 12.08
C VAL A 83 -24.14 -23.59 12.88
N ARG A 84 -24.01 -23.56 14.21
CA ARG A 84 -24.55 -24.59 15.12
C ARG A 84 -25.31 -23.92 16.26
N PRO A 85 -26.53 -24.39 16.62
CA PRO A 85 -27.20 -23.95 17.83
C PRO A 85 -26.44 -24.43 19.07
N ARG A 86 -26.47 -23.64 20.11
CA ARG A 86 -25.88 -23.96 21.41
C ARG A 86 -26.94 -23.75 22.49
N LEU A 87 -27.15 -24.77 23.32
CA LEU A 87 -28.20 -24.74 24.38
C LEU A 87 -27.69 -24.04 25.65
N LEU A 88 -26.36 -23.96 25.87
CA LEU A 88 -25.73 -23.35 27.02
C LEU A 88 -24.70 -22.33 26.57
N GLY A 89 -24.87 -21.06 26.94
CA GLY A 89 -23.90 -19.98 26.77
C GLY A 89 -23.24 -19.59 28.10
N ARG A 90 -22.28 -18.65 28.05
CA ARG A 90 -21.63 -18.12 29.25
C ARG A 90 -22.57 -17.42 30.22
N SER A 91 -23.71 -16.93 29.76
CA SER A 91 -24.74 -16.21 30.52
C SER A 91 -25.96 -17.05 30.91
N GLY A 92 -25.94 -18.39 30.69
CA GLY A 92 -27.05 -19.28 31.09
C GLY A 92 -27.76 -19.99 29.93
N PHE A 93 -28.99 -20.41 30.13
CA PHE A 93 -29.85 -21.05 29.10
C PHE A 93 -30.43 -20.01 28.13
N GLY A 94 -30.23 -20.23 26.81
CA GLY A 94 -30.83 -19.42 25.77
C GLY A 94 -30.49 -19.88 24.35
N PRO A 95 -31.10 -19.29 23.31
CA PRO A 95 -30.83 -19.62 21.92
C PRO A 95 -29.49 -19.00 21.49
N PHE A 96 -28.42 -19.67 21.80
CA PHE A 96 -27.06 -19.27 21.35
C PHE A 96 -26.73 -19.94 20.04
N VAL A 97 -25.90 -19.26 19.23
CA VAL A 97 -25.40 -19.78 17.97
C VAL A 97 -23.88 -19.76 18.01
N ARG A 98 -23.27 -20.89 17.68
CA ARG A 98 -21.83 -20.95 17.40
C ARG A 98 -21.64 -20.95 15.90
N ILE A 99 -20.87 -19.98 15.43
CA ILE A 99 -20.38 -19.90 14.05
C ILE A 99 -18.92 -20.33 14.08
N ALA A 100 -18.60 -21.45 13.44
CA ALA A 100 -17.23 -21.86 13.25
C ALA A 100 -16.79 -21.52 11.83
N VAL A 101 -15.63 -20.89 11.72
CA VAL A 101 -15.01 -20.48 10.46
C VAL A 101 -13.76 -21.32 10.30
N GLY A 102 -13.62 -22.02 9.20
CA GLY A 102 -12.46 -22.79 8.83
C GLY A 102 -11.24 -21.91 8.50
N PRO A 103 -10.15 -22.54 8.03
CA PRO A 103 -9.00 -21.79 7.56
C PRO A 103 -9.39 -20.69 6.58
N THR A 104 -8.83 -19.51 6.78
CA THR A 104 -9.17 -18.30 6.01
C THR A 104 -7.91 -17.69 5.46
N VAL A 105 -7.90 -17.36 4.17
CA VAL A 105 -6.82 -16.64 3.50
C VAL A 105 -7.34 -15.26 3.14
N VAL A 106 -6.62 -14.23 3.55
CA VAL A 106 -6.87 -12.84 3.17
C VAL A 106 -5.69 -12.37 2.32
N ALA A 107 -5.92 -12.19 1.03
CA ALA A 107 -4.95 -11.65 0.10
C ALA A 107 -5.27 -10.18 -0.15
N LEU A 108 -4.34 -9.28 0.14
CA LEU A 108 -4.46 -7.84 -0.10
C LEU A 108 -3.69 -7.44 -1.35
N ALA A 109 -4.12 -6.35 -1.99
CA ALA A 109 -3.42 -5.79 -3.14
C ALA A 109 -1.95 -5.47 -2.76
N GLY A 110 -0.98 -6.02 -3.51
CA GLY A 110 0.45 -5.83 -3.25
C GLY A 110 1.17 -7.01 -2.59
N ASP A 111 0.73 -8.24 -2.86
CA ASP A 111 1.35 -9.51 -2.45
C ASP A 111 1.31 -9.82 -0.93
N LEU A 112 0.48 -9.13 -0.17
CA LEU A 112 0.26 -9.44 1.23
C LEU A 112 -0.82 -10.51 1.37
N GLU A 113 -0.46 -11.69 1.83
CA GLU A 113 -1.37 -12.79 2.14
C GLU A 113 -1.37 -13.06 3.64
N ILE A 114 -2.55 -13.09 4.24
CA ILE A 114 -2.78 -13.37 5.66
C ILE A 114 -3.51 -14.70 5.77
N GLN A 115 -2.90 -15.67 6.44
CA GLN A 115 -3.52 -16.97 6.71
C GLN A 115 -4.00 -17.03 8.16
N LEU A 116 -5.31 -17.20 8.36
CA LEU A 116 -5.93 -17.37 9.65
C LEU A 116 -6.32 -18.83 9.84
N ASN A 117 -6.00 -19.38 10.99
CA ASN A 117 -6.45 -20.73 11.36
C ASN A 117 -7.97 -20.76 11.60
N ALA A 118 -8.53 -21.96 11.77
CA ALA A 118 -9.95 -22.11 12.08
C ALA A 118 -10.32 -21.38 13.37
N SER A 119 -11.46 -20.71 13.35
CA SER A 119 -11.95 -19.88 14.44
C SER A 119 -13.42 -20.16 14.77
N ALA A 120 -13.90 -19.79 15.94
CA ALA A 120 -15.28 -19.99 16.32
C ALA A 120 -15.89 -18.76 17.02
N TRP A 121 -17.11 -18.41 16.62
CA TRP A 121 -17.91 -17.35 17.19
C TRP A 121 -19.04 -17.90 18.03
N ASP A 122 -19.16 -17.44 19.26
CA ASP A 122 -20.32 -17.67 20.10
C ASP A 122 -21.16 -16.37 20.12
N TRP A 123 -22.36 -16.43 19.57
CA TRP A 123 -23.29 -15.31 19.53
C TRP A 123 -24.54 -15.61 20.34
N ASP A 124 -24.86 -14.74 21.27
CA ASP A 124 -26.05 -14.82 22.13
C ASP A 124 -27.30 -14.16 21.53
N GLY A 125 -27.20 -13.61 20.32
CA GLY A 125 -28.31 -13.01 19.57
C GLY A 125 -28.73 -11.62 20.03
N ARG A 126 -28.19 -11.10 21.12
CA ARG A 126 -28.64 -9.83 21.70
C ARG A 126 -27.57 -8.80 22.01
N SER A 127 -26.42 -9.16 22.52
CA SER A 127 -25.47 -8.17 23.04
C SER A 127 -24.00 -8.48 22.80
N THR A 128 -23.60 -9.75 22.67
CA THR A 128 -22.17 -10.09 22.59
C THR A 128 -21.90 -11.21 21.61
N ALA A 129 -20.94 -10.96 20.69
CA ALA A 129 -20.34 -11.99 19.86
C ALA A 129 -18.84 -12.06 20.17
N GLU A 130 -18.30 -13.25 20.37
CA GLU A 130 -16.89 -13.46 20.63
C GLU A 130 -16.32 -14.49 19.64
N LEU A 131 -15.29 -14.09 18.91
CA LEU A 131 -14.48 -14.96 18.07
C LEU A 131 -13.16 -15.20 18.77
N ALA A 132 -12.78 -16.46 18.89
CA ALA A 132 -11.46 -16.82 19.39
C ALA A 132 -10.86 -17.88 18.46
N GLU A 133 -9.61 -17.67 18.08
CA GLU A 133 -8.83 -18.71 17.42
C GLU A 133 -8.61 -19.87 18.39
N PRO A 134 -8.64 -21.15 17.94
CA PRO A 134 -8.46 -22.32 18.81
C PRO A 134 -7.15 -22.30 19.62
N THR A 135 -6.09 -21.73 19.07
CA THR A 135 -4.78 -21.57 19.75
C THR A 135 -4.76 -20.41 20.75
N GLY A 136 -5.81 -19.57 20.76
CA GLY A 136 -5.92 -18.41 21.66
C GLY A 136 -5.13 -17.18 21.21
N GLY A 137 -4.43 -17.23 20.08
CA GLY A 137 -3.60 -16.15 19.58
C GLY A 137 -4.39 -14.91 19.11
N LEU A 138 -5.63 -15.09 18.64
CA LEU A 138 -6.50 -13.99 18.21
C LEU A 138 -7.86 -14.08 18.89
N ARG A 139 -8.32 -12.98 19.45
CA ARG A 139 -9.66 -12.85 20.02
C ARG A 139 -10.33 -11.57 19.53
N LEU A 140 -11.55 -11.69 19.07
CA LEU A 140 -12.40 -10.59 18.67
C LEU A 140 -13.69 -10.66 19.48
N ARG A 141 -14.11 -9.54 20.08
CA ARG A 141 -15.33 -9.41 20.83
C ARG A 141 -16.13 -8.22 20.33
N VAL A 142 -17.38 -8.44 20.00
CA VAL A 142 -18.35 -7.40 19.63
C VAL A 142 -19.42 -7.35 20.68
N VAL A 143 -19.67 -6.19 21.25
CA VAL A 143 -20.78 -5.92 22.19
C VAL A 143 -21.70 -4.92 21.54
N SER A 144 -22.98 -5.26 21.45
CA SER A 144 -24.02 -4.39 20.88
C SER A 144 -25.01 -4.01 21.97
N GLU A 145 -25.06 -2.74 22.31
CA GLU A 145 -26.03 -2.11 23.19
C GLU A 145 -26.96 -1.21 22.36
N PRO A 146 -28.10 -0.75 22.87
CA PRO A 146 -29.04 0.06 22.10
C PRO A 146 -28.40 1.30 21.48
N ASP A 147 -27.50 1.97 22.20
CA ASP A 147 -26.92 3.24 21.83
C ASP A 147 -25.47 3.13 21.34
N VAL A 148 -24.80 2.02 21.62
CA VAL A 148 -23.37 1.86 21.41
C VAL A 148 -23.01 0.46 20.96
N ARG A 149 -22.11 0.35 19.99
CA ARG A 149 -21.46 -0.90 19.59
C ARG A 149 -19.97 -0.82 19.91
N ARG A 150 -19.46 -1.81 20.61
CA ARG A 150 -18.03 -1.92 20.95
C ARG A 150 -17.39 -3.09 20.24
N LEU A 151 -16.22 -2.85 19.69
CA LEU A 151 -15.35 -3.84 19.08
C LEU A 151 -14.05 -3.92 19.89
N GLU A 152 -13.69 -5.11 20.34
CA GLU A 152 -12.41 -5.39 20.97
C GLU A 152 -11.71 -6.50 20.19
N VAL A 153 -10.48 -6.24 19.76
CA VAL A 153 -9.61 -7.26 19.15
C VAL A 153 -8.35 -7.35 19.98
N THR A 154 -7.98 -8.56 20.37
CA THR A 154 -6.71 -8.82 21.06
C THR A 154 -5.95 -9.91 20.30
N ALA A 155 -4.69 -9.65 20.03
CA ALA A 155 -3.74 -10.60 19.49
C ALA A 155 -2.66 -10.86 20.54
N LYS A 156 -2.30 -12.12 20.74
CA LYS A 156 -1.19 -12.52 21.62
C LYS A 156 -0.30 -13.48 20.88
N GLU A 157 1.00 -13.17 20.85
CA GLU A 157 2.01 -14.01 20.19
C GLU A 157 1.61 -14.41 18.77
N LEU A 158 0.96 -13.50 18.03
CA LEU A 158 0.54 -13.73 16.66
C LEU A 158 1.75 -13.70 15.74
N ASP A 159 2.02 -14.79 15.04
CA ASP A 159 3.18 -14.91 14.15
C ASP A 159 2.96 -14.09 12.86
N ILE A 160 3.72 -13.00 12.73
CA ILE A 160 3.62 -12.08 11.60
C ILE A 160 4.05 -12.75 10.26
N ALA A 161 4.90 -13.76 10.32
CA ALA A 161 5.32 -14.49 9.12
C ALA A 161 4.18 -15.32 8.53
N ARG A 162 3.30 -15.87 9.39
CA ARG A 162 2.05 -16.49 8.96
C ARG A 162 1.09 -15.49 8.36
N LEU A 163 1.04 -14.28 8.90
CA LEU A 163 0.22 -13.19 8.39
C LEU A 163 0.69 -12.69 7.01
N ALA A 164 1.99 -12.76 6.73
CA ALA A 164 2.58 -12.24 5.50
C ALA A 164 2.73 -13.28 4.38
N GLY A 165 2.24 -14.51 4.57
CA GLY A 165 2.43 -15.62 3.61
C GLY A 165 3.90 -16.04 3.40
N VAL A 166 4.81 -15.53 4.23
CA VAL A 166 6.25 -15.82 4.15
C VAL A 166 6.50 -17.15 4.82
N ARG A 167 6.78 -18.19 4.03
CA ARG A 167 7.39 -19.44 4.55
C ARG A 167 8.82 -19.11 4.99
N LEU A 168 9.01 -18.94 6.29
CA LEU A 168 10.33 -18.86 6.88
C LEU A 168 10.94 -20.26 6.89
N GLU A 169 11.48 -20.71 5.78
CA GLU A 169 12.45 -21.79 5.79
C GLU A 169 13.74 -21.25 6.40
N GLN A 170 14.04 -21.70 7.61
CA GLN A 170 15.34 -21.56 8.28
C GLN A 170 15.79 -20.17 8.75
N SER A 171 14.98 -19.39 9.41
CA SER A 171 15.55 -18.28 10.19
C SER A 171 15.85 -18.75 11.62
N LEU A 172 17.14 -18.68 12.00
CA LEU A 172 17.64 -18.84 13.39
C LEU A 172 17.18 -17.70 14.32
N LEU A 173 16.34 -16.80 13.82
CA LEU A 173 15.81 -15.65 14.56
C LEU A 173 14.39 -15.97 15.01
N GLN A 174 14.06 -15.55 16.23
CA GLN A 174 12.75 -15.74 16.86
C GLN A 174 11.62 -15.35 15.89
N PRO A 175 10.52 -16.14 15.84
CA PRO A 175 9.35 -15.80 15.06
C PRO A 175 8.91 -14.38 15.35
N GLY A 176 8.48 -13.66 14.33
CA GLY A 176 8.01 -12.28 14.44
C GLY A 176 6.66 -12.18 15.15
N LEU A 177 6.64 -12.56 16.44
CA LEU A 177 5.44 -12.53 17.27
C LEU A 177 5.01 -11.09 17.52
N ILE A 178 3.73 -10.83 17.35
CA ILE A 178 3.12 -9.55 17.69
C ILE A 178 2.05 -9.73 18.76
N ASP A 179 2.03 -8.79 19.69
CA ASP A 179 0.91 -8.56 20.59
C ASP A 179 0.16 -7.33 20.12
N GLY A 180 -1.16 -7.38 20.15
CA GLY A 180 -1.96 -6.26 19.70
C GLY A 180 -3.30 -6.15 20.39
N GLU A 181 -3.78 -4.93 20.51
CA GLU A 181 -5.14 -4.64 20.95
C GLU A 181 -5.74 -3.52 20.08
N LEU A 182 -7.00 -3.70 19.71
CA LEU A 182 -7.82 -2.68 19.09
C LEU A 182 -9.11 -2.59 19.88
N ARG A 183 -9.52 -1.38 20.22
CA ARG A 183 -10.82 -1.06 20.82
C ARG A 183 -11.50 -0.02 19.98
N GLY A 184 -12.72 -0.31 19.54
CA GLY A 184 -13.56 0.61 18.79
C GLY A 184 -14.91 0.76 19.45
N GLU A 185 -15.46 1.97 19.43
CA GLU A 185 -16.79 2.29 19.90
C GLU A 185 -17.55 3.08 18.82
N GLU A 186 -18.66 2.54 18.35
CA GLU A 186 -19.56 3.21 17.42
C GLU A 186 -20.82 3.66 18.20
N ARG A 187 -21.16 4.95 18.14
CA ARG A 187 -22.45 5.44 18.61
C ARG A 187 -23.51 5.19 17.54
N VAL A 188 -24.60 4.53 17.93
CA VAL A 188 -25.65 4.12 16.98
C VAL A 188 -26.40 5.31 16.41
N ALA A 189 -26.64 6.35 17.24
CA ALA A 189 -27.46 7.51 16.88
C ALA A 189 -26.91 8.30 15.69
N ASP A 190 -25.61 8.57 15.67
CA ASP A 190 -24.94 9.39 14.65
C ASP A 190 -23.89 8.62 13.85
N ARG A 191 -23.70 7.34 14.17
CA ARG A 191 -22.68 6.46 13.58
C ARG A 191 -21.26 7.02 13.70
N SER A 192 -21.00 7.84 14.72
CA SER A 192 -19.64 8.27 15.02
C SER A 192 -18.84 7.08 15.55
N LEU A 193 -17.55 7.05 15.21
CA LEU A 193 -16.63 5.97 15.60
C LEU A 193 -15.43 6.57 16.31
N ASP A 194 -15.11 6.01 17.48
CA ASP A 194 -13.86 6.20 18.18
C ASP A 194 -13.12 4.86 18.22
N ALA A 195 -11.88 4.82 17.79
CA ALA A 195 -11.05 3.62 17.83
C ALA A 195 -9.64 3.93 18.36
N ARG A 196 -9.09 2.98 19.07
CA ARG A 196 -7.69 3.02 19.57
C ARG A 196 -7.06 1.66 19.33
N PHE A 197 -5.81 1.68 18.91
CA PHE A 197 -5.05 0.45 18.75
C PHE A 197 -3.64 0.58 19.33
N ARG A 198 -3.06 -0.56 19.68
CA ARG A 198 -1.66 -0.71 20.06
C ARG A 198 -1.16 -2.06 19.55
N VAL A 199 -0.01 -2.05 18.91
CA VAL A 199 0.66 -3.25 18.40
C VAL A 199 2.11 -3.21 18.87
N ARG A 200 2.56 -4.31 19.47
CA ARG A 200 3.94 -4.50 19.94
C ARG A 200 4.57 -5.68 19.23
N ALA A 201 5.80 -5.51 18.83
CA ALA A 201 6.61 -6.55 18.22
C ALA A 201 8.07 -6.42 18.65
N ALA A 202 8.88 -7.44 18.37
CA ALA A 202 10.31 -7.37 18.65
C ALA A 202 11.03 -6.23 17.91
N PHE A 203 10.43 -5.72 16.82
CA PHE A 203 10.96 -4.64 16.01
C PHE A 203 10.40 -3.25 16.35
N GLY A 204 9.47 -3.12 17.30
CA GLY A 204 8.94 -1.83 17.75
C GLY A 204 7.49 -1.88 18.25
N GLU A 205 7.00 -0.71 18.65
CA GLU A 205 5.61 -0.50 19.07
C GLU A 205 4.94 0.55 18.17
N CYS A 206 3.70 0.27 17.77
CA CYS A 206 2.84 1.21 17.05
C CYS A 206 1.52 1.36 17.79
N SER A 207 1.10 2.60 18.04
CA SER A 207 -0.21 2.89 18.63
C SER A 207 -0.91 3.99 17.84
N GLY A 208 -2.22 4.10 18.02
CA GLY A 208 -2.95 5.18 17.36
C GLY A 208 -4.39 5.27 17.76
N THR A 209 -5.00 6.35 17.27
CA THR A 209 -6.41 6.69 17.45
C THR A 209 -7.03 6.99 16.09
N ALA A 210 -8.31 6.66 15.94
CA ALA A 210 -9.11 7.05 14.80
C ALA A 210 -10.47 7.51 15.28
N GLN A 211 -10.89 8.70 14.84
CA GLN A 211 -12.20 9.26 15.14
C GLN A 211 -12.91 9.58 13.82
N LEU A 212 -14.17 9.16 13.70
CA LEU A 212 -15.02 9.46 12.57
C LEU A 212 -16.29 10.14 13.07
N SER A 213 -16.48 11.39 12.72
CA SER A 213 -17.69 12.16 13.01
C SER A 213 -18.54 12.27 11.76
N ARG A 214 -19.66 11.54 11.73
CA ARG A 214 -20.62 11.57 10.61
C ARG A 214 -21.70 12.62 10.79
N SER A 215 -21.90 13.11 12.02
CA SER A 215 -22.83 14.21 12.32
C SER A 215 -22.28 15.57 11.92
N ALA A 216 -20.97 15.71 11.71
CA ALA A 216 -20.37 16.89 11.13
C ALA A 216 -20.78 17.05 9.66
N SER A 217 -20.89 18.27 9.16
CA SER A 217 -21.17 18.56 7.75
C SER A 217 -20.04 19.43 7.19
N PRO A 218 -19.17 18.90 6.34
CA PRO A 218 -19.05 17.50 5.88
C PRO A 218 -18.59 16.52 6.98
N PRO A 219 -18.80 15.19 6.82
CA PRO A 219 -18.27 14.18 7.73
C PRO A 219 -16.76 14.28 7.86
N ARG A 220 -16.21 14.17 9.07
CA ARG A 220 -14.78 14.38 9.34
C ARG A 220 -14.12 13.12 9.88
N ILE A 221 -12.86 12.96 9.53
CA ILE A 221 -11.95 11.96 10.08
C ILE A 221 -10.78 12.63 10.80
N GLU A 222 -10.39 12.04 11.93
CA GLU A 222 -9.17 12.38 12.66
C GLU A 222 -8.42 11.10 12.95
N LEU A 223 -7.15 11.05 12.58
CA LEU A 223 -6.24 9.91 12.79
C LEU A 223 -4.99 10.39 13.52
N GLY A 224 -4.55 9.60 14.49
CA GLY A 224 -3.25 9.77 15.10
C GLY A 224 -2.53 8.42 15.11
N ILE A 225 -1.28 8.40 14.69
CA ILE A 225 -0.43 7.19 14.70
C ILE A 225 0.89 7.58 15.33
N GLU A 226 1.32 6.81 16.31
CA GLU A 226 2.63 6.90 16.94
C GLU A 226 3.39 5.59 16.72
N LEU A 227 4.61 5.70 16.25
CA LEU A 227 5.52 4.60 16.03
C LEU A 227 6.72 4.82 16.96
N ASP A 228 6.85 3.94 17.95
CA ASP A 228 7.98 3.98 18.86
C ASP A 228 9.00 2.93 18.45
N ARG A 229 10.19 3.42 18.04
CA ARG A 229 11.38 2.65 17.75
C ARG A 229 11.18 1.47 16.78
N LEU A 230 10.74 1.74 15.55
CA LEU A 230 10.76 0.75 14.48
C LEU A 230 12.21 0.42 14.10
N ASP A 231 12.72 -0.74 14.50
CA ASP A 231 14.02 -1.26 14.11
C ASP A 231 13.93 -1.95 12.74
N PHE A 232 14.51 -1.36 11.71
CA PHE A 232 14.42 -1.89 10.34
C PHE A 232 15.10 -3.25 10.16
N ALA A 233 16.22 -3.51 10.85
CA ALA A 233 16.92 -4.78 10.70
C ALA A 233 16.11 -5.94 11.30
N ARG A 234 15.49 -5.71 12.47
CA ARG A 234 14.58 -6.68 13.09
C ARG A 234 13.30 -6.87 12.30
N LEU A 235 12.72 -5.78 11.78
CA LEU A 235 11.54 -5.85 10.89
C LEU A 235 11.83 -6.70 9.65
N PHE A 236 12.95 -6.47 8.98
CA PHE A 236 13.31 -7.21 7.78
C PHE A 236 13.53 -8.69 8.08
N SER A 237 14.18 -8.99 9.21
CA SER A 237 14.32 -10.38 9.66
C SER A 237 12.97 -11.05 9.93
N ALA A 238 12.06 -10.36 10.62
CA ALA A 238 10.73 -10.88 10.92
C ALA A 238 9.88 -11.12 9.65
N LEU A 239 10.07 -10.31 8.61
CA LEU A 239 9.34 -10.44 7.33
C LEU A 239 10.07 -11.26 6.26
N GLY A 240 11.24 -11.81 6.57
CA GLY A 240 12.05 -12.51 5.57
C GLY A 240 12.47 -11.62 4.40
N ILE A 241 12.76 -10.34 4.69
CA ILE A 241 13.24 -9.36 3.71
C ILE A 241 14.76 -9.35 3.77
N GLU A 242 15.41 -9.44 2.61
CA GLU A 242 16.85 -9.30 2.52
C GLU A 242 17.28 -7.90 2.99
N ARG A 243 18.30 -7.86 3.86
CA ARG A 243 18.81 -6.60 4.39
C ARG A 243 19.71 -5.92 3.37
N PRO A 244 19.49 -4.64 3.07
CA PRO A 244 20.40 -3.88 2.22
C PRO A 244 21.85 -3.97 2.74
N PHE A 245 22.78 -4.21 1.84
CA PHE A 245 24.23 -4.30 2.12
C PHE A 245 24.64 -5.43 3.09
N GLY A 246 23.76 -6.40 3.37
CA GLY A 246 24.01 -7.43 4.40
C GLY A 246 24.23 -6.84 5.81
N SER A 247 23.78 -5.61 6.06
CA SER A 247 24.04 -4.90 7.31
C SER A 247 23.20 -5.46 8.47
N ASP A 248 23.83 -5.69 9.62
CA ASP A 248 23.13 -6.12 10.84
C ASP A 248 22.36 -4.98 11.51
N ALA A 249 22.66 -3.72 11.18
CA ALA A 249 21.98 -2.54 11.70
C ALA A 249 21.57 -1.61 10.56
N LEU A 250 20.28 -1.27 10.49
CA LEU A 250 19.71 -0.36 9.48
C LEU A 250 19.13 0.91 10.11
N GLY A 251 19.33 1.09 11.42
CA GLY A 251 18.77 2.20 12.18
C GLY A 251 17.33 1.94 12.65
N SER A 252 16.79 2.92 13.35
CA SER A 252 15.42 2.87 13.85
C SER A 252 14.69 4.19 13.62
N LEU A 253 13.35 4.10 13.50
CA LEU A 253 12.47 5.23 13.24
C LEU A 253 11.51 5.42 14.41
N HIS A 254 11.42 6.65 14.91
CA HIS A 254 10.30 7.15 15.71
C HIS A 254 9.46 8.04 14.81
N ALA A 255 8.14 7.88 14.84
CA ALA A 255 7.26 8.69 14.03
C ALA A 255 5.98 9.05 14.75
N ALA A 256 5.53 10.28 14.59
CA ALA A 256 4.18 10.72 14.94
C ALA A 256 3.52 11.29 13.69
N VAL A 257 2.36 10.77 13.35
CA VAL A 257 1.58 11.18 12.18
C VAL A 257 0.18 11.50 12.62
N ALA A 258 -0.32 12.67 12.26
CA ALA A 258 -1.72 13.02 12.45
C ALA A 258 -2.34 13.43 11.11
N ALA A 259 -3.58 13.01 10.89
CA ALA A 259 -4.36 13.37 9.72
C ALA A 259 -5.76 13.81 10.13
N SER A 260 -6.26 14.92 9.58
CA SER A 260 -7.61 15.40 9.86
C SER A 260 -8.21 16.10 8.66
N GLY A 261 -9.50 15.88 8.42
CA GLY A 261 -10.19 16.54 7.30
C GLY A 261 -11.53 15.93 6.95
N PRO A 262 -12.15 16.41 5.86
CA PRO A 262 -13.42 15.89 5.37
C PRO A 262 -13.23 14.49 4.74
N LEU A 263 -14.14 13.57 5.06
CA LEU A 263 -14.08 12.18 4.57
C LEU A 263 -14.48 12.08 3.09
N ASP A 264 -15.39 12.94 2.65
CA ASP A 264 -15.91 12.99 1.27
C ASP A 264 -14.99 13.76 0.30
N HIS A 265 -14.02 14.53 0.83
CA HIS A 265 -13.00 15.24 0.08
C HIS A 265 -11.59 14.84 0.55
N PRO A 266 -11.14 13.62 0.27
CA PRO A 266 -9.88 13.09 0.81
C PRO A 266 -8.64 13.91 0.40
N ALA A 267 -8.70 14.67 -0.69
CA ALA A 267 -7.61 15.57 -1.10
C ALA A 267 -7.40 16.76 -0.14
N GLU A 268 -8.42 17.11 0.67
CA GLU A 268 -8.39 18.20 1.64
C GLU A 268 -7.99 17.75 3.05
N VAL A 269 -7.72 16.45 3.24
CA VAL A 269 -7.22 15.93 4.51
C VAL A 269 -5.82 16.49 4.74
N ALA A 270 -5.66 17.22 5.82
CA ALA A 270 -4.36 17.71 6.26
C ALA A 270 -3.60 16.59 6.97
N VAL A 271 -2.33 16.42 6.62
CA VAL A 271 -1.43 15.47 7.27
C VAL A 271 -0.26 16.23 7.87
N THR A 272 0.03 15.96 9.12
CA THR A 272 1.25 16.40 9.81
C THR A 272 2.07 15.19 10.18
N GLN A 273 3.40 15.31 10.10
CA GLN A 273 4.32 14.23 10.42
C GLN A 273 5.53 14.76 11.17
N GLN A 274 5.98 13.98 12.13
CA GLN A 274 7.29 14.11 12.78
C GLN A 274 7.99 12.77 12.59
N LEU A 275 9.18 12.79 11.99
CA LEU A 275 9.95 11.59 11.66
C LEU A 275 11.36 11.77 12.20
N ASP A 276 11.70 10.98 13.22
CA ASP A 276 13.01 11.01 13.87
C ASP A 276 13.73 9.68 13.61
N PHE A 277 14.60 9.69 12.60
CA PHE A 277 15.42 8.54 12.27
C PHE A 277 16.74 8.55 13.04
N VAL A 278 16.99 7.48 13.77
CA VAL A 278 18.25 7.22 14.46
C VAL A 278 19.09 6.29 13.57
N PRO A 279 20.14 6.79 12.90
CA PRO A 279 20.99 5.97 12.04
C PRO A 279 21.77 4.94 12.86
N PRO A 280 22.25 3.84 12.24
CA PRO A 280 23.15 2.91 12.90
C PRO A 280 24.46 3.62 13.29
N ALA A 281 25.11 3.15 14.36
CA ALA A 281 26.35 3.73 14.85
C ALA A 281 27.46 3.79 13.78
N LYS A 282 27.42 2.88 12.80
CA LYS A 282 28.32 2.87 11.64
C LYS A 282 27.49 2.73 10.37
N LEU A 283 27.54 3.75 9.52
CA LEU A 283 26.89 3.68 8.21
C LEU A 283 27.62 2.72 7.27
N PRO A 284 26.92 1.99 6.41
CA PRO A 284 27.51 1.10 5.41
C PRO A 284 28.52 1.85 4.51
N ALA A 285 29.67 1.23 4.25
CA ALA A 285 30.70 1.81 3.39
C ALA A 285 30.18 2.11 1.96
N THR A 286 29.26 1.29 1.48
CA THR A 286 28.56 1.47 0.19
C THR A 286 27.80 2.80 0.12
N LEU A 287 27.23 3.28 1.23
CA LEU A 287 26.58 4.60 1.28
C LEU A 287 27.59 5.72 1.41
N LEU A 288 28.63 5.53 2.24
CA LEU A 288 29.65 6.56 2.47
C LEU A 288 30.44 6.90 1.21
N ARG A 289 30.68 5.94 0.31
CA ARG A 289 31.33 6.19 -0.98
C ARG A 289 30.56 7.18 -1.87
N LEU A 290 29.24 7.31 -1.70
CA LEU A 290 28.42 8.25 -2.47
C LEU A 290 28.72 9.73 -2.14
N ARG A 291 29.46 10.00 -1.06
CA ARG A 291 29.90 11.37 -0.71
C ARG A 291 30.93 11.93 -1.69
N GLY A 292 31.75 11.06 -2.26
CA GLY A 292 32.75 11.39 -3.28
C GLY A 292 32.34 10.90 -4.67
N ASP A 293 33.35 10.78 -5.52
CA ASP A 293 33.21 10.26 -6.87
C ASP A 293 32.97 8.76 -6.86
N PHE A 294 32.07 8.27 -7.71
CA PHE A 294 31.77 6.85 -7.81
C PHE A 294 31.24 6.47 -9.19
N VAL A 295 31.33 5.18 -9.48
CA VAL A 295 30.70 4.57 -10.65
C VAL A 295 29.47 3.78 -10.21
N HIS A 296 28.38 3.99 -10.90
CA HIS A 296 27.14 3.21 -10.78
C HIS A 296 26.93 2.37 -12.04
N ASN A 297 26.59 1.10 -11.87
CA ASN A 297 26.19 0.23 -12.97
C ASN A 297 24.67 0.05 -12.91
N ALA A 298 23.95 0.74 -13.78
CA ALA A 298 22.50 0.62 -13.89
C ALA A 298 22.15 -0.58 -14.77
N THR A 299 21.16 -1.37 -14.38
CA THR A 299 20.60 -2.45 -15.22
C THR A 299 19.42 -1.91 -16.00
N ALA A 300 19.55 -1.87 -17.33
CA ALA A 300 18.49 -1.45 -18.23
C ALA A 300 17.34 -2.50 -18.30
N PRO A 301 16.15 -2.15 -18.85
CA PRO A 301 15.03 -3.08 -18.96
C PRO A 301 15.29 -4.34 -19.79
N ASP A 302 16.25 -4.27 -20.73
CA ASP A 302 16.69 -5.40 -21.55
C ASP A 302 17.74 -6.30 -20.88
N GLY A 303 18.13 -5.97 -19.63
CA GLY A 303 19.13 -6.69 -18.87
C GLY A 303 20.58 -6.24 -19.13
N SER A 304 20.81 -5.30 -20.04
CA SER A 304 22.15 -4.72 -20.28
C SER A 304 22.58 -3.83 -19.10
N ASN A 305 23.91 -3.71 -18.90
CA ASN A 305 24.46 -2.86 -17.87
C ASN A 305 24.99 -1.57 -18.51
N VAL A 306 24.55 -0.43 -17.97
CA VAL A 306 25.03 0.89 -18.35
C VAL A 306 25.91 1.44 -17.24
N ARG A 307 27.18 1.74 -17.58
CA ARG A 307 28.13 2.35 -16.65
C ARG A 307 27.89 3.87 -16.57
N ILE A 308 27.63 4.37 -15.39
CA ILE A 308 27.40 5.79 -15.11
C ILE A 308 28.53 6.26 -14.19
N ASP A 309 29.32 7.20 -14.66
CA ASP A 309 30.44 7.80 -13.89
C ASP A 309 29.97 9.11 -13.26
N VAL A 310 29.78 9.10 -11.94
CA VAL A 310 29.32 10.26 -11.16
C VAL A 310 30.56 10.96 -10.57
N SER A 311 31.33 11.60 -11.45
CA SER A 311 32.52 12.35 -11.09
C SER A 311 32.70 13.59 -12.00
N PRO A 312 33.31 14.67 -11.51
CA PRO A 312 33.59 15.89 -12.30
C PRO A 312 34.41 15.65 -13.58
N GLY A 313 35.16 14.55 -13.64
CA GLY A 313 35.94 14.18 -14.82
C GLY A 313 35.13 13.52 -15.94
N SER A 314 33.91 13.10 -15.66
CA SER A 314 33.02 12.49 -16.66
C SER A 314 32.39 13.55 -17.57
N PRO A 315 32.38 13.35 -18.91
CA PRO A 315 31.74 14.28 -19.84
C PRO A 315 30.22 14.33 -19.69
N ASP A 316 29.61 13.33 -19.01
CA ASP A 316 28.18 13.20 -18.80
C ASP A 316 27.73 13.72 -17.43
N PHE A 317 28.66 13.94 -16.52
CA PHE A 317 28.37 14.47 -15.20
C PHE A 317 27.93 15.94 -15.26
N VAL A 318 26.91 16.28 -14.50
CA VAL A 318 26.50 17.67 -14.23
C VAL A 318 26.59 17.93 -12.72
N ALA A 319 27.41 18.91 -12.33
CA ALA A 319 27.45 19.33 -10.93
C ALA A 319 26.12 20.02 -10.57
N ARG A 320 25.69 19.88 -9.31
CA ARG A 320 24.46 20.51 -8.85
C ARG A 320 24.43 22.03 -9.07
N ALA A 321 25.60 22.68 -8.93
CA ALA A 321 25.74 24.12 -9.14
C ALA A 321 25.55 24.56 -10.60
N ASP A 322 25.79 23.65 -11.57
CA ASP A 322 25.65 23.92 -13.00
C ASP A 322 24.22 23.67 -13.52
N VAL A 323 23.33 23.08 -12.69
CA VAL A 323 21.93 22.85 -13.05
C VAL A 323 21.13 24.13 -12.86
N PRO A 324 20.39 24.61 -13.89
CA PRO A 324 19.59 25.84 -13.78
C PRO A 324 18.64 25.78 -12.59
N PRO A 325 18.53 26.87 -11.81
CA PRO A 325 17.56 26.94 -10.70
C PRO A 325 16.13 26.63 -11.14
N LEU A 326 15.73 27.06 -12.33
CA LEU A 326 14.41 26.78 -12.90
C LEU A 326 14.22 25.27 -13.16
N PHE A 327 15.25 24.56 -13.65
CA PHE A 327 15.16 23.11 -13.85
C PHE A 327 14.92 22.40 -12.52
N VAL A 328 15.68 22.75 -11.49
CA VAL A 328 15.51 22.19 -10.15
C VAL A 328 14.08 22.47 -9.62
N ARG A 329 13.60 23.70 -9.76
CA ARG A 329 12.26 24.07 -9.31
C ARG A 329 11.18 23.28 -10.07
N THR A 330 11.36 23.10 -11.38
CA THR A 330 10.49 22.29 -12.23
C THR A 330 10.44 20.83 -11.77
N LEU A 331 11.61 20.23 -11.50
CA LEU A 331 11.74 18.87 -11.00
C LEU A 331 11.05 18.70 -9.65
N LEU A 332 11.36 19.57 -8.70
CA LEU A 332 10.79 19.48 -7.34
C LEU A 332 9.27 19.67 -7.37
N LEU A 333 8.76 20.60 -8.14
CA LEU A 333 7.31 20.84 -8.24
C LEU A 333 6.54 19.66 -8.83
N ALA A 334 7.19 18.87 -9.67
CA ALA A 334 6.58 17.69 -10.30
C ALA A 334 6.69 16.43 -9.43
N GLU A 335 7.88 16.18 -8.87
CA GLU A 335 8.23 14.91 -8.24
C GLU A 335 8.19 14.94 -6.71
N ASP A 336 8.59 16.07 -6.08
CA ASP A 336 8.79 16.15 -4.63
C ASP A 336 8.87 17.61 -4.15
N SER A 337 7.73 18.26 -4.04
CA SER A 337 7.69 19.70 -3.73
C SER A 337 8.25 20.06 -2.35
N ALA A 338 8.25 19.12 -1.42
CA ALA A 338 8.76 19.27 -0.05
C ALA A 338 10.17 18.70 0.14
N PHE A 339 10.90 18.40 -0.94
CA PHE A 339 12.21 17.71 -0.91
C PHE A 339 13.16 18.26 0.14
N PHE A 340 13.32 19.57 0.23
CA PHE A 340 14.25 20.21 1.17
C PHE A 340 13.76 20.25 2.62
N THR A 341 12.50 19.93 2.87
CA THR A 341 11.88 20.04 4.22
C THR A 341 11.67 18.71 4.90
N HIS A 342 11.41 17.62 4.15
CA HIS A 342 11.26 16.29 4.71
C HIS A 342 12.59 15.53 4.82
N ARG A 343 12.60 14.42 5.58
CA ARG A 343 13.76 13.55 5.78
C ARG A 343 13.55 12.16 5.16
N GLY A 344 13.40 12.11 3.83
CA GLY A 344 13.29 10.86 3.06
C GLY A 344 11.86 10.36 2.82
N LEU A 345 10.88 10.76 3.62
CA LEU A 345 9.47 10.43 3.47
C LEU A 345 8.60 11.69 3.62
N ASP A 346 7.66 11.87 2.72
CA ASP A 346 6.61 12.89 2.80
C ASP A 346 5.22 12.23 2.72
N LEU A 347 4.48 12.29 3.82
CA LEU A 347 3.10 11.80 3.89
C LEU A 347 2.07 12.88 3.55
N GLY A 348 2.47 14.15 3.43
CA GLY A 348 1.58 15.26 3.11
C GLY A 348 0.95 15.17 1.73
N GLU A 349 1.62 14.52 0.78
CA GLU A 349 1.09 14.28 -0.56
C GLU A 349 0.19 13.01 -0.66
N LEU A 350 0.17 12.17 0.38
CA LEU A 350 -0.58 10.91 0.39
C LEU A 350 -2.10 11.11 0.19
N PRO A 351 -2.77 12.06 0.86
CA PRO A 351 -4.21 12.31 0.65
C PRO A 351 -4.56 12.67 -0.78
N LYS A 352 -3.77 13.53 -1.42
CA LYS A 352 -3.95 13.94 -2.82
C LYS A 352 -3.71 12.78 -3.78
N ALA A 353 -2.70 11.95 -3.50
CA ALA A 353 -2.42 10.75 -4.29
C ALA A 353 -3.56 9.73 -4.18
N LEU A 354 -4.06 9.48 -2.97
CA LEU A 354 -5.20 8.58 -2.73
C LEU A 354 -6.47 9.08 -3.43
N ALA A 355 -6.79 10.38 -3.33
CA ALA A 355 -7.95 10.97 -4.00
C ALA A 355 -7.86 10.83 -5.52
N ALA A 356 -6.70 11.12 -6.12
CA ALA A 356 -6.49 11.00 -7.56
C ALA A 356 -6.60 9.55 -8.05
N ASN A 357 -6.04 8.60 -7.29
CA ASN A 357 -6.09 7.18 -7.61
C ASN A 357 -7.51 6.62 -7.46
N TRP A 358 -8.25 7.07 -6.44
CA TRP A 358 -9.64 6.69 -6.25
C TRP A 358 -10.54 7.20 -7.38
N ALA A 359 -10.40 8.47 -7.77
CA ALA A 359 -11.19 9.08 -8.84
C ALA A 359 -10.99 8.39 -10.21
N LYS A 360 -9.79 7.84 -10.46
CA LYS A 360 -9.43 7.20 -11.74
C LYS A 360 -9.48 5.66 -11.71
N GLY A 361 -9.81 5.06 -10.56
CA GLY A 361 -9.92 3.60 -10.42
C GLY A 361 -8.58 2.85 -10.60
N GLY A 362 -7.45 3.51 -10.38
CA GLY A 362 -6.12 2.90 -10.55
C GLY A 362 -4.98 3.77 -10.04
N ALA A 363 -3.77 3.20 -9.95
CA ALA A 363 -2.58 3.91 -9.50
C ALA A 363 -2.07 4.90 -10.57
N VAL A 364 -2.53 6.16 -10.48
CA VAL A 364 -2.21 7.23 -11.43
C VAL A 364 -1.20 8.22 -10.86
N ARG A 365 -1.19 8.42 -9.55
CA ARG A 365 -0.28 9.33 -8.85
C ARG A 365 0.48 8.59 -7.75
N GLY A 366 1.81 8.70 -7.78
CA GLY A 366 2.71 8.23 -6.71
C GLY A 366 2.89 9.30 -5.62
N ALA A 367 3.27 8.85 -4.43
CA ALA A 367 3.68 9.70 -3.32
C ALA A 367 5.11 9.35 -2.88
N SER A 368 5.96 8.93 -3.82
CA SER A 368 7.37 8.61 -3.54
C SER A 368 8.24 9.86 -3.67
N THR A 369 9.10 10.09 -2.68
CA THR A 369 10.06 11.20 -2.69
C THR A 369 11.23 10.96 -3.64
N ILE A 370 11.96 12.02 -4.00
CA ILE A 370 13.20 11.93 -4.78
C ILE A 370 14.22 11.00 -4.10
N THR A 371 14.34 11.06 -2.78
CA THR A 371 15.26 10.18 -2.03
C THR A 371 14.86 8.71 -2.14
N GLN A 372 13.56 8.40 -2.10
CA GLN A 372 13.05 7.04 -2.33
C GLN A 372 13.30 6.57 -3.77
N GLN A 373 13.10 7.45 -4.75
CA GLN A 373 13.40 7.13 -6.15
C GLN A 373 14.90 6.89 -6.35
N LEU A 374 15.77 7.68 -5.71
CA LEU A 374 17.20 7.48 -5.73
C LEU A 374 17.60 6.14 -5.10
N ALA A 375 17.06 5.82 -3.91
CA ALA A 375 17.28 4.53 -3.24
C ALA A 375 16.94 3.35 -4.16
N LYS A 376 15.79 3.42 -4.83
CA LYS A 376 15.35 2.42 -5.80
C LYS A 376 16.36 2.30 -6.96
N ASN A 377 16.75 3.40 -7.57
CA ASN A 377 17.62 3.38 -8.76
C ASN A 377 19.05 2.90 -8.47
N LEU A 378 19.56 3.20 -7.27
CA LEU A 378 20.92 2.81 -6.90
C LEU A 378 21.04 1.37 -6.39
N PHE A 379 20.02 0.82 -5.71
CA PHE A 379 20.21 -0.36 -4.87
C PHE A 379 19.16 -1.45 -5.04
N LEU A 380 18.04 -1.20 -5.71
CA LEU A 380 16.92 -2.13 -5.72
C LEU A 380 16.57 -2.59 -7.14
N SER A 381 15.93 -3.76 -7.22
CA SER A 381 15.40 -4.29 -8.48
C SER A 381 14.18 -3.49 -8.96
N ARG A 382 13.82 -3.69 -10.23
CA ARG A 382 12.62 -3.07 -10.83
C ARG A 382 11.31 -3.74 -10.44
N GLU A 383 11.36 -4.88 -9.75
CA GLU A 383 10.20 -5.62 -9.30
C GLU A 383 9.33 -4.78 -8.36
N LYS A 384 8.02 -4.83 -8.54
CA LYS A 384 7.06 -4.12 -7.68
C LYS A 384 6.56 -5.05 -6.60
N SER A 385 7.05 -4.90 -5.37
CA SER A 385 6.59 -5.65 -4.19
C SER A 385 6.57 -4.76 -2.96
N LEU A 386 5.76 -5.13 -1.97
CA LEU A 386 5.75 -4.45 -0.66
C LEU A 386 7.10 -4.58 0.04
N LYS A 387 7.75 -5.74 -0.07
CA LYS A 387 9.09 -5.98 0.49
C LYS A 387 10.10 -4.96 -0.04
N ARG A 388 10.14 -4.78 -1.37
CA ARG A 388 10.97 -3.78 -2.01
C ARG A 388 10.63 -2.35 -1.54
N LYS A 389 9.34 -2.03 -1.33
CA LYS A 389 8.95 -0.69 -0.84
C LYS A 389 9.42 -0.42 0.59
N LEU A 390 9.46 -1.44 1.44
CA LEU A 390 10.06 -1.33 2.78
C LEU A 390 11.58 -1.15 2.73
N GLN A 391 12.28 -1.86 1.82
CA GLN A 391 13.72 -1.63 1.59
C GLN A 391 13.99 -0.21 1.07
N GLU A 392 13.17 0.28 0.14
CA GLU A 392 13.25 1.64 -0.39
C GLU A 392 13.12 2.69 0.72
N LEU A 393 12.17 2.49 1.65
CA LEU A 393 11.96 3.38 2.79
C LEU A 393 13.18 3.41 3.72
N ALA A 394 13.69 2.24 4.13
CA ALA A 394 14.86 2.17 5.01
C ALA A 394 16.10 2.79 4.35
N LEU A 395 16.32 2.52 3.05
CA LEU A 395 17.40 3.09 2.27
C LEU A 395 17.27 4.60 2.11
N ALA A 396 16.06 5.13 1.96
CA ALA A 396 15.86 6.58 1.89
C ALA A 396 16.30 7.27 3.19
N PHE A 397 15.93 6.74 4.36
CA PHE A 397 16.41 7.27 5.64
C PHE A 397 17.92 7.17 5.79
N LEU A 398 18.52 6.06 5.36
CA LEU A 398 19.97 5.88 5.39
C LEU A 398 20.70 6.84 4.45
N LEU A 399 20.14 7.10 3.25
CA LEU A 399 20.69 8.10 2.31
C LEU A 399 20.64 9.50 2.91
N GLU A 400 19.52 9.89 3.53
CA GLU A 400 19.40 11.20 4.21
C GLU A 400 20.38 11.34 5.38
N ALA A 401 20.64 10.25 6.11
CA ALA A 401 21.63 10.24 7.19
C ALA A 401 23.07 10.27 6.67
N ALA A 402 23.31 9.69 5.49
CA ALA A 402 24.64 9.63 4.89
C ALA A 402 25.02 10.88 4.10
N LEU A 403 24.05 11.52 3.44
CA LEU A 403 24.24 12.57 2.45
C LEU A 403 23.39 13.80 2.80
N GLY A 404 23.84 14.97 2.41
CA GLY A 404 23.00 16.18 2.43
C GLY A 404 22.08 16.24 1.20
N LYS A 405 21.00 17.03 1.29
CA LYS A 405 19.98 17.19 0.22
C LYS A 405 20.58 17.57 -1.13
N GLU A 406 21.55 18.47 -1.17
CA GLU A 406 22.23 18.90 -2.40
C GLU A 406 22.94 17.72 -3.07
N ARG A 407 23.62 16.86 -2.29
CA ARG A 407 24.31 15.70 -2.84
C ARG A 407 23.33 14.61 -3.30
N ILE A 408 22.24 14.41 -2.57
CA ILE A 408 21.15 13.50 -3.00
C ILE A 408 20.60 13.95 -4.36
N LEU A 409 20.31 15.22 -4.50
CA LEU A 409 19.77 15.79 -5.74
C LEU A 409 20.79 15.72 -6.89
N GLU A 410 22.07 16.00 -6.62
CA GLU A 410 23.13 15.87 -7.60
C GLU A 410 23.25 14.45 -8.12
N ILE A 411 23.32 13.47 -7.23
CA ILE A 411 23.38 12.06 -7.64
C ILE A 411 22.12 11.70 -8.42
N TYR A 412 20.93 12.08 -7.94
CA TYR A 412 19.66 11.83 -8.62
C TYR A 412 19.68 12.30 -10.07
N LEU A 413 20.08 13.53 -10.32
CA LEU A 413 20.15 14.13 -11.65
C LEU A 413 21.13 13.43 -12.59
N ASN A 414 22.11 12.73 -12.04
CA ASN A 414 23.14 12.03 -12.82
C ASN A 414 22.86 10.53 -13.03
N VAL A 415 21.96 9.89 -12.20
CA VAL A 415 21.77 8.43 -12.26
C VAL A 415 20.38 7.99 -12.69
N ILE A 416 19.37 8.88 -12.74
CA ILE A 416 18.03 8.46 -13.17
C ILE A 416 17.95 8.26 -14.68
N GLU A 417 17.05 7.36 -15.07
CA GLU A 417 16.76 7.04 -16.47
C GLU A 417 15.84 8.11 -17.09
N TRP A 418 16.24 8.67 -18.22
CA TRP A 418 15.52 9.67 -19.00
C TRP A 418 15.01 9.14 -20.35
N GLY A 419 15.36 7.92 -20.69
CA GLY A 419 15.00 7.23 -21.93
C GLY A 419 15.60 5.83 -21.92
N PRO A 420 15.32 4.98 -22.93
CA PRO A 420 15.93 3.65 -23.01
C PRO A 420 17.46 3.74 -22.94
N GLN A 421 18.06 3.16 -21.91
CA GLN A 421 19.52 3.18 -21.65
C GLN A 421 20.14 4.60 -21.55
N LEU A 422 19.34 5.63 -21.36
CA LEU A 422 19.76 7.03 -21.28
C LEU A 422 19.68 7.51 -19.82
N TYR A 423 20.83 7.67 -19.20
CA TYR A 423 20.95 8.06 -17.79
C TYR A 423 21.63 9.42 -17.65
N GLY A 424 21.16 10.23 -16.70
CA GLY A 424 21.70 11.54 -16.39
C GLY A 424 21.10 12.69 -17.20
N LEU A 425 21.04 13.86 -16.55
CA LEU A 425 20.42 15.07 -17.12
C LEU A 425 21.18 15.58 -18.34
N ARG A 426 22.53 15.63 -18.29
CA ARG A 426 23.34 16.14 -19.41
C ARG A 426 23.22 15.26 -20.64
N PRO A 427 23.35 13.92 -20.57
CA PRO A 427 23.05 13.03 -21.69
C PRO A 427 21.63 13.20 -22.24
N ALA A 428 20.63 13.37 -21.36
CA ALA A 428 19.25 13.59 -21.77
C ALA A 428 19.06 14.89 -22.54
N ALA A 429 19.59 16.01 -22.04
CA ALA A 429 19.52 17.31 -22.71
C ALA A 429 20.19 17.28 -24.10
N ARG A 430 21.37 16.64 -24.21
CA ARG A 430 22.07 16.44 -25.48
C ARG A 430 21.33 15.51 -26.43
N HIS A 431 20.76 14.42 -25.92
CA HIS A 431 20.02 13.44 -26.71
C HIS A 431 18.76 14.05 -27.33
N TYR A 432 17.92 14.66 -26.51
CA TYR A 432 16.61 15.17 -26.95
C TYR A 432 16.72 16.49 -27.72
N PHE A 433 17.60 17.39 -27.30
CA PHE A 433 17.63 18.77 -27.80
C PHE A 433 18.99 19.21 -28.36
N GLY A 434 20.05 18.41 -28.23
CA GLY A 434 21.39 18.80 -28.64
C GLY A 434 21.97 19.95 -27.82
N LYS A 435 21.51 20.14 -26.58
CA LYS A 435 21.84 21.28 -25.72
C LYS A 435 22.50 20.83 -24.41
N GLU A 436 23.24 21.73 -23.81
CA GLU A 436 23.65 21.59 -22.41
C GLU A 436 22.45 21.92 -21.49
N PRO A 437 22.40 21.40 -20.26
CA PRO A 437 21.30 21.64 -19.33
C PRO A 437 21.00 23.13 -19.09
N GLY A 438 22.03 23.98 -19.09
CA GLY A 438 21.91 25.42 -18.94
C GLY A 438 21.24 26.17 -20.10
N ALA A 439 21.14 25.53 -21.26
CA ALA A 439 20.56 26.12 -22.49
C ALA A 439 19.14 25.63 -22.79
N LEU A 440 18.55 24.81 -21.90
CA LEU A 440 17.19 24.31 -22.06
C LEU A 440 16.17 25.43 -21.84
N THR A 441 15.13 25.44 -22.68
CA THR A 441 13.97 26.33 -22.48
C THR A 441 13.06 25.80 -21.35
N PRO A 442 12.16 26.62 -20.79
CA PRO A 442 11.19 26.16 -19.79
C PRO A 442 10.33 24.98 -20.28
N LYS A 443 9.94 24.97 -21.57
CA LYS A 443 9.16 23.85 -22.14
C LYS A 443 9.98 22.59 -22.29
N GLU A 444 11.25 22.68 -22.70
CA GLU A 444 12.19 21.56 -22.76
C GLU A 444 12.46 20.97 -21.38
N MET A 445 12.64 21.84 -20.37
CA MET A 445 12.76 21.42 -18.96
C MET A 445 11.52 20.66 -18.48
N ALA A 446 10.34 21.21 -18.74
CA ALA A 446 9.08 20.56 -18.39
C ALA A 446 8.91 19.21 -19.09
N PHE A 447 9.26 19.11 -20.38
CA PHE A 447 9.25 17.86 -21.13
C PHE A 447 10.13 16.79 -20.46
N LEU A 448 11.39 17.10 -20.17
CA LEU A 448 12.29 16.15 -19.53
C LEU A 448 11.72 15.68 -18.18
N VAL A 449 11.24 16.58 -17.35
CA VAL A 449 10.72 16.24 -16.02
C VAL A 449 9.48 15.35 -16.11
N VAL A 450 8.56 15.62 -17.03
CA VAL A 450 7.32 14.80 -17.19
C VAL A 450 7.62 13.38 -17.69
N MET A 451 8.80 13.15 -18.26
CA MET A 451 9.22 11.82 -18.71
C MET A 451 9.66 10.89 -17.58
N ILE A 452 10.11 11.43 -16.43
CA ILE A 452 10.71 10.65 -15.33
C ILE A 452 9.88 9.45 -14.87
N PRO A 453 8.54 9.54 -14.70
CA PRO A 453 7.74 8.39 -14.25
C PRO A 453 7.67 7.23 -15.25
N GLY A 454 7.99 7.46 -16.52
CA GLY A 454 7.90 6.45 -17.57
C GLY A 454 8.73 6.78 -18.81
N PRO A 455 10.06 6.86 -18.68
CA PRO A 455 10.94 7.35 -19.75
C PRO A 455 10.86 6.54 -21.02
N VAL A 456 10.75 5.22 -20.93
CA VAL A 456 10.58 4.33 -22.10
C VAL A 456 9.22 4.55 -22.79
N LYS A 457 8.15 4.73 -22.02
CA LYS A 457 6.80 4.96 -22.56
C LYS A 457 6.72 6.26 -23.36
N TYR A 458 7.39 7.30 -22.90
CA TYR A 458 7.30 8.64 -23.47
C TYR A 458 8.33 8.90 -24.60
N GLN A 459 9.27 7.98 -24.85
CA GLN A 459 10.21 8.02 -25.97
C GLN A 459 9.51 8.19 -27.33
N ARG A 460 8.25 7.79 -27.43
CA ARG A 460 7.45 7.94 -28.66
C ARG A 460 7.38 9.38 -29.15
N SER A 461 7.24 10.36 -28.27
CA SER A 461 7.20 11.78 -28.64
C SER A 461 8.48 12.24 -29.34
N PHE A 462 9.62 11.77 -28.87
CA PHE A 462 10.91 12.04 -29.53
C PHE A 462 10.98 11.39 -30.91
N ASN A 463 10.60 10.11 -31.03
CA ASN A 463 10.65 9.37 -32.29
C ASN A 463 9.71 9.97 -33.35
N GLU A 464 8.57 10.53 -32.94
CA GLU A 464 7.61 11.21 -33.79
C GLU A 464 7.98 12.67 -34.10
N GLY A 465 8.98 13.22 -33.39
CA GLY A 465 9.41 14.62 -33.52
C GLY A 465 8.40 15.65 -33.01
N ALA A 466 7.41 15.21 -32.21
CA ALA A 466 6.36 16.05 -31.67
C ALA A 466 5.84 15.49 -30.33
N LEU A 467 5.28 16.37 -29.48
CA LEU A 467 4.60 15.92 -28.27
C LEU A 467 3.42 15.03 -28.60
N SER A 468 3.37 13.84 -28.03
CA SER A 468 2.18 12.99 -28.13
C SER A 468 0.99 13.61 -27.40
N ALA A 469 -0.24 13.33 -27.88
CA ALA A 469 -1.48 13.83 -27.26
C ALA A 469 -1.62 13.50 -25.76
N GLY A 470 -0.93 12.46 -25.27
CA GLY A 470 -0.92 12.11 -23.86
C GLY A 470 0.12 12.87 -23.03
N LEU A 471 1.20 13.35 -23.64
CA LEU A 471 2.30 14.03 -22.96
C LEU A 471 2.12 15.55 -22.93
N GLU A 472 1.57 16.12 -24.00
CA GLU A 472 1.36 17.56 -24.11
C GLU A 472 0.57 18.17 -22.94
N PRO A 473 -0.59 17.61 -22.52
CA PRO A 473 -1.32 18.14 -21.35
C PRO A 473 -0.50 18.12 -20.06
N LEU A 474 0.40 17.15 -19.90
CA LEU A 474 1.25 17.05 -18.72
C LEU A 474 2.30 18.17 -18.69
N VAL A 475 2.92 18.43 -19.85
CA VAL A 475 3.87 19.55 -20.02
C VAL A 475 3.18 20.89 -19.76
N VAL A 476 2.02 21.12 -20.37
CA VAL A 476 1.23 22.36 -20.18
C VAL A 476 0.83 22.54 -18.72
N ASN A 477 0.36 21.48 -18.07
CA ASN A 477 0.01 21.54 -16.64
C ASN A 477 1.21 21.84 -15.74
N LEU A 478 2.40 21.33 -16.06
CA LEU A 478 3.61 21.63 -15.30
C LEU A 478 4.04 23.10 -15.49
N LEU A 479 3.98 23.62 -16.71
CA LEU A 479 4.22 25.04 -16.99
C LEU A 479 3.23 25.93 -16.23
N ALA A 480 1.93 25.57 -16.23
CA ALA A 480 0.91 26.31 -15.48
C ALA A 480 1.17 26.31 -13.96
N LYS A 481 1.66 25.18 -13.41
CA LYS A 481 2.10 25.11 -12.00
C LYS A 481 3.30 26.02 -11.73
N LEU A 482 4.31 26.03 -12.62
CA LEU A 482 5.47 26.90 -12.49
C LEU A 482 5.06 28.38 -12.44
N ARG A 483 4.11 28.79 -13.29
CA ARG A 483 3.53 30.11 -13.25
C ARG A 483 2.79 30.37 -11.92
N SER A 484 1.99 29.42 -11.46
CA SER A 484 1.19 29.58 -10.22
C SER A 484 2.02 29.74 -8.94
N VAL A 485 3.30 29.41 -8.98
CA VAL A 485 4.27 29.57 -7.89
C VAL A 485 5.34 30.62 -8.19
N ASP A 486 5.08 31.51 -9.13
CA ASP A 486 5.96 32.61 -9.57
C ASP A 486 7.37 32.15 -9.97
N ALA A 487 7.46 30.93 -10.55
CA ALA A 487 8.70 30.41 -11.13
C ALA A 487 8.87 30.82 -12.59
N LEU A 488 7.78 31.16 -13.26
CA LEU A 488 7.72 31.80 -14.57
C LEU A 488 6.86 33.06 -14.47
N SER A 489 7.29 34.12 -15.11
CA SER A 489 6.44 35.28 -15.40
C SER A 489 5.34 34.92 -16.40
N GLU A 490 4.33 35.79 -16.54
CA GLU A 490 3.28 35.56 -17.55
C GLU A 490 3.85 35.49 -18.97
N ASP A 491 4.79 36.38 -19.32
CA ASP A 491 5.40 36.43 -20.65
C ASP A 491 6.23 35.18 -20.94
N GLU A 492 7.02 34.70 -19.97
CA GLU A 492 7.76 33.43 -20.10
C GLU A 492 6.82 32.22 -20.23
N TYR A 493 5.72 32.21 -19.49
CA TYR A 493 4.71 31.15 -19.58
C TYR A 493 4.04 31.13 -20.96
N GLN A 494 3.62 32.29 -21.46
CA GLN A 494 3.00 32.39 -22.80
C GLN A 494 4.00 32.03 -23.90
N ALA A 495 5.26 32.47 -23.79
CA ALA A 495 6.33 32.08 -24.70
C ALA A 495 6.55 30.56 -24.71
N ALA A 496 6.60 29.94 -23.51
CA ALA A 496 6.75 28.48 -23.39
C ALA A 496 5.53 27.71 -23.95
N LEU A 497 4.31 28.22 -23.84
CA LEU A 497 3.13 27.61 -24.45
C LEU A 497 3.20 27.67 -25.98
N ALA A 498 3.62 28.82 -26.54
CA ALA A 498 3.73 29.04 -27.98
C ALA A 498 4.92 28.29 -28.61
N GLU A 499 5.92 27.91 -27.84
CA GLU A 499 7.11 27.21 -28.29
C GLU A 499 6.76 25.83 -28.88
N THR A 500 7.30 25.51 -30.07
CA THR A 500 7.31 24.17 -30.63
C THR A 500 8.62 23.51 -30.26
N LEU A 501 8.57 22.35 -29.59
CA LEU A 501 9.78 21.61 -29.21
C LEU A 501 10.52 21.14 -30.47
N ALA A 502 11.78 21.55 -30.57
CA ALA A 502 12.67 21.16 -31.66
C ALA A 502 13.53 19.97 -31.19
N PHE A 503 13.04 18.76 -31.38
CA PHE A 503 13.81 17.56 -31.07
C PHE A 503 15.00 17.41 -32.02
N ARG A 504 16.12 16.96 -31.48
CA ARG A 504 17.26 16.53 -32.31
C ARG A 504 16.84 15.32 -33.14
N ARG A 505 17.10 15.34 -34.44
CA ARG A 505 16.76 14.20 -35.32
C ARG A 505 17.59 12.97 -34.93
N ALA A 506 16.96 11.80 -34.93
CA ALA A 506 17.60 10.53 -34.57
C ALA A 506 18.79 10.17 -35.49
N ASP A 507 18.71 10.57 -36.76
CA ASP A 507 19.75 10.40 -37.79
C ASP A 507 21.01 11.28 -37.55
N ALA A 508 20.93 12.27 -36.70
CA ALA A 508 22.05 13.13 -36.30
C ALA A 508 22.78 12.62 -35.04
N LEU A 509 22.37 11.49 -34.47
CA LEU A 509 23.07 10.85 -33.36
C LEU A 509 24.28 10.07 -33.89
N PRO A 510 25.50 10.20 -33.31
CA PRO A 510 26.61 9.31 -33.62
C PRO A 510 26.17 7.86 -33.30
N PRO A 511 26.62 6.86 -34.09
CA PRO A 511 26.37 5.47 -33.75
C PRO A 511 26.84 5.21 -32.32
N ALA A 512 26.06 4.46 -31.56
CA ALA A 512 26.46 4.01 -30.22
C ALA A 512 27.80 3.30 -30.37
N GLU A 513 28.85 3.81 -29.71
CA GLU A 513 30.13 3.11 -29.64
C GLU A 513 29.93 1.74 -28.99
N PRO A 514 30.51 0.67 -29.55
CA PRO A 514 30.30 -0.71 -29.12
C PRO A 514 30.78 -1.01 -27.69
#